data_7b232014ff13b7fd64afe1a16678d388
#
_entry.id   7b232014ff13b7fd64afe1a16678d388
#
_cell.length_a   1.000
_cell.length_b   1.000
_cell.length_c   1.000
_cell.angle_alpha   90.00
_cell.angle_beta   90.00
_cell.angle_gamma   90.00
#
_symmetry.space_group_name_H-M   'P 1'
#
loop_
_entity.id
_entity.type
_entity.pdbx_description
1 polymer ?
#
loop_
_entity_poly.entity_id
_entity_poly.type
_entity_poly.pdbx_seq_one_letter_code
_entity_poly.pdbx_strand_id
1 'polypeptide(L)'
;MTELARLVEQAKQSELFTAPRLEADLATFLAERAAPIKALAAEALANGVQHVYFVGNGGSWANMVSGKYLLDRFSTLTSDVLTGYDLTWRNPPRLGPDTWVFLTSYSGNTEDTVQALRHAKSKGARTIGIIKRRDCTIAREADTAIDYDSTALYILPLATVYLFALELARLQGRDDVTPILNRLAALPPVLGRVFHDSEARAAALSQEFADSSLLYVIAAGPLYGLAYKFALTVFMENIRIHGSVIASDEFRQGPVEMLDRQGADMVFLLGTDETRDMTQRAIDVVRARENVRTIVYDMADYPDVHPLLAPFVLLVPLQWFTVYSALRAGIHDLDQRVFMGRRLLARGEATWP
;
A
#
# COMPACT_ATOMS: atom_id res chain seq x y z
N MET A 1 28.04 -1.59 21.16
CA MET A 1 26.83 -1.31 20.38
C MET A 1 26.29 0.02 20.86
N THR A 2 26.07 0.98 19.95
CA THR A 2 25.48 2.30 20.31
C THR A 2 24.04 2.11 20.77
N GLU A 3 23.49 3.09 21.54
CA GLU A 3 22.10 3.04 21.97
C GLU A 3 21.13 2.96 20.78
N LEU A 4 21.36 3.75 19.73
CA LEU A 4 20.56 3.70 18.50
C LEU A 4 20.58 2.30 17.86
N ALA A 5 21.75 1.64 17.79
CA ALA A 5 21.83 0.28 17.24
C ALA A 5 21.03 -0.72 18.07
N ARG A 6 21.00 -0.58 19.40
CA ARG A 6 20.17 -1.41 20.28
C ARG A 6 18.67 -1.18 20.03
N LEU A 7 18.27 0.09 19.86
CA LEU A 7 16.87 0.44 19.57
C LEU A 7 16.43 -0.07 18.20
N VAL A 8 17.30 -0.05 17.19
CA VAL A 8 17.03 -0.62 15.87
C VAL A 8 16.79 -2.12 15.95
N GLU A 9 17.63 -2.86 16.72
CA GLU A 9 17.41 -4.30 16.90
C GLU A 9 16.07 -4.60 17.63
N GLN A 10 15.68 -3.76 18.58
CA GLN A 10 14.35 -3.87 19.19
C GLN A 10 13.22 -3.55 18.19
N ALA A 11 13.39 -2.53 17.36
CA ALA A 11 12.41 -2.15 16.35
C ALA A 11 12.14 -3.25 15.31
N LYS A 12 13.12 -4.11 15.02
CA LYS A 12 12.94 -5.29 14.14
C LYS A 12 11.88 -6.28 14.65
N GLN A 13 11.53 -6.22 15.94
CA GLN A 13 10.48 -7.04 16.54
C GLN A 13 9.09 -6.39 16.50
N SER A 14 8.99 -5.11 16.08
CA SER A 14 7.73 -4.40 15.97
C SER A 14 6.81 -5.05 14.92
N GLU A 15 5.52 -5.10 15.20
CA GLU A 15 4.51 -5.57 14.22
C GLU A 15 4.46 -4.68 12.99
N LEU A 16 4.69 -3.38 13.16
CA LEU A 16 4.59 -2.39 12.07
C LEU A 16 5.86 -2.25 11.24
N PHE A 17 7.01 -2.65 11.77
CA PHE A 17 8.22 -2.80 10.97
C PHE A 17 8.23 -4.19 10.33
N THR A 18 7.55 -4.32 9.21
CA THR A 18 7.36 -5.62 8.55
C THR A 18 8.55 -6.04 7.67
N ALA A 19 9.39 -5.10 7.24
CA ALA A 19 10.50 -5.36 6.33
C ALA A 19 11.40 -6.55 6.71
N PRO A 20 11.74 -6.80 8.00
CA PRO A 20 12.55 -7.95 8.40
C PRO A 20 11.95 -9.32 8.07
N ARG A 21 10.63 -9.38 7.87
CA ARG A 21 9.89 -10.64 7.69
C ARG A 21 9.33 -10.81 6.28
N LEU A 22 9.40 -9.77 5.42
CA LEU A 22 8.71 -9.75 4.13
C LEU A 22 9.12 -10.88 3.19
N GLU A 23 10.38 -11.30 3.21
CA GLU A 23 10.85 -12.43 2.40
C GLU A 23 10.09 -13.71 2.78
N ALA A 24 10.09 -14.07 4.06
CA ALA A 24 9.45 -15.29 4.55
C ALA A 24 7.93 -15.21 4.43
N ASP A 25 7.33 -14.07 4.82
CA ASP A 25 5.88 -13.88 4.80
C ASP A 25 5.31 -13.93 3.38
N LEU A 26 5.98 -13.27 2.41
CA LEU A 26 5.54 -13.32 1.02
C LEU A 26 5.73 -14.70 0.40
N ALA A 27 6.85 -15.38 0.69
CA ALA A 27 7.08 -16.73 0.20
C ALA A 27 6.00 -17.70 0.68
N THR A 28 5.70 -17.69 1.97
CA THR A 28 4.65 -18.52 2.58
C THR A 28 3.28 -18.18 1.98
N PHE A 29 2.95 -16.90 1.90
CA PHE A 29 1.69 -16.45 1.34
C PHE A 29 1.50 -16.91 -0.12
N LEU A 30 2.51 -16.74 -0.96
CA LEU A 30 2.43 -17.16 -2.36
C LEU A 30 2.27 -18.68 -2.48
N ALA A 31 2.98 -19.47 -1.66
CA ALA A 31 2.86 -20.92 -1.66
C ALA A 31 1.45 -21.39 -1.28
N GLU A 32 0.82 -20.74 -0.30
CA GLU A 32 -0.45 -21.18 0.25
C GLU A 32 -1.68 -20.54 -0.39
N ARG A 33 -1.58 -19.28 -0.84
CA ARG A 33 -2.73 -18.45 -1.25
C ARG A 33 -2.77 -18.14 -2.74
N ALA A 34 -1.68 -18.34 -3.50
CA ALA A 34 -1.71 -18.01 -4.94
C ALA A 34 -2.74 -18.85 -5.70
N ALA A 35 -2.82 -20.15 -5.45
CA ALA A 35 -3.78 -21.03 -6.16
C ALA A 35 -5.25 -20.66 -5.85
N PRO A 36 -5.69 -20.48 -4.59
CA PRO A 36 -7.04 -20.00 -4.27
C PRO A 36 -7.38 -18.64 -4.90
N ILE A 37 -6.43 -17.70 -4.93
CA ILE A 37 -6.65 -16.36 -5.51
C ILE A 37 -6.81 -16.47 -7.04
N LYS A 38 -6.01 -17.28 -7.71
CA LYS A 38 -6.13 -17.54 -9.15
C LYS A 38 -7.48 -18.22 -9.47
N ALA A 39 -7.94 -19.12 -8.61
CA ALA A 39 -9.27 -19.72 -8.76
C ALA A 39 -10.40 -18.70 -8.68
N LEU A 40 -10.28 -17.67 -7.82
CA LEU A 40 -11.23 -16.54 -7.79
C LEU A 40 -11.25 -15.77 -9.11
N ALA A 41 -10.10 -15.56 -9.76
CA ALA A 41 -10.06 -14.91 -11.06
C ALA A 41 -10.79 -15.71 -12.14
N ALA A 42 -10.62 -17.04 -12.14
CA ALA A 42 -11.35 -17.93 -13.05
C ALA A 42 -12.86 -17.92 -12.75
N GLU A 43 -13.24 -17.89 -11.48
CA GLU A 43 -14.63 -17.80 -11.05
C GLU A 43 -15.27 -16.46 -11.47
N ALA A 44 -14.55 -15.35 -11.32
CA ALA A 44 -15.02 -14.03 -11.75
C ALA A 44 -15.31 -13.99 -13.26
N LEU A 45 -14.41 -14.56 -14.06
CA LEU A 45 -14.60 -14.68 -15.51
C LEU A 45 -15.78 -15.57 -15.87
N ALA A 46 -15.89 -16.74 -15.24
CA ALA A 46 -16.97 -17.70 -15.49
C ALA A 46 -18.37 -17.14 -15.12
N ASN A 47 -18.43 -16.33 -14.06
CA ASN A 47 -19.67 -15.66 -13.60
C ASN A 47 -20.00 -14.39 -14.39
N GLY A 48 -19.17 -13.99 -15.37
CA GLY A 48 -19.43 -12.80 -16.18
C GLY A 48 -19.38 -11.49 -15.40
N VAL A 49 -18.53 -11.41 -14.38
CA VAL A 49 -18.35 -10.18 -13.57
C VAL A 49 -18.02 -9.00 -14.47
N GLN A 50 -18.69 -7.88 -14.26
CA GLN A 50 -18.54 -6.67 -15.07
C GLN A 50 -17.74 -5.58 -14.35
N HIS A 51 -17.78 -5.56 -13.02
CA HIS A 51 -17.15 -4.52 -12.24
C HIS A 51 -16.64 -5.03 -10.89
N VAL A 52 -15.53 -4.45 -10.45
CA VAL A 52 -14.91 -4.74 -9.16
C VAL A 52 -14.84 -3.47 -8.32
N TYR A 53 -15.40 -3.50 -7.13
CA TYR A 53 -15.15 -2.49 -6.11
C TYR A 53 -14.04 -2.97 -5.17
N PHE A 54 -13.03 -2.14 -5.00
CA PHE A 54 -12.01 -2.31 -3.99
C PHE A 54 -12.30 -1.38 -2.81
N VAL A 55 -12.43 -1.93 -1.61
CA VAL A 55 -12.83 -1.18 -0.41
C VAL A 55 -11.81 -1.33 0.70
N GLY A 56 -11.39 -0.22 1.26
CA GLY A 56 -10.48 -0.15 2.40
C GLY A 56 -10.26 1.28 2.87
N ASN A 57 -9.56 1.45 3.98
CA ASN A 57 -9.22 2.77 4.53
C ASN A 57 -7.73 2.88 4.81
N GLY A 58 -7.17 4.09 4.75
CA GLY A 58 -5.77 4.35 5.05
C GLY A 58 -4.82 3.43 4.27
N GLY A 59 -3.96 2.70 4.98
CA GLY A 59 -3.03 1.75 4.35
C GLY A 59 -3.72 0.63 3.55
N SER A 60 -4.93 0.24 3.95
CA SER A 60 -5.75 -0.73 3.22
C SER A 60 -6.29 -0.17 1.91
N TRP A 61 -6.72 1.09 1.88
CA TRP A 61 -7.09 1.79 0.64
C TRP A 61 -5.90 1.89 -0.31
N ALA A 62 -4.72 2.19 0.22
CA ALA A 62 -3.50 2.38 -0.54
C ALA A 62 -3.09 1.15 -1.37
N ASN A 63 -3.16 -0.06 -0.80
CA ASN A 63 -2.82 -1.27 -1.54
C ASN A 63 -3.86 -1.59 -2.63
N MET A 64 -5.12 -1.22 -2.43
CA MET A 64 -6.17 -1.37 -3.43
C MET A 64 -5.96 -0.45 -4.64
N VAL A 65 -5.47 0.79 -4.41
CA VAL A 65 -5.14 1.72 -5.51
C VAL A 65 -4.08 1.14 -6.43
N SER A 66 -2.99 0.59 -5.88
CA SER A 66 -1.95 -0.06 -6.68
C SER A 66 -2.48 -1.31 -7.40
N GLY A 67 -3.37 -2.06 -6.76
CA GLY A 67 -4.03 -3.23 -7.36
C GLY A 67 -4.98 -2.85 -8.49
N LYS A 68 -5.80 -1.82 -8.29
CA LYS A 68 -6.68 -1.26 -9.32
C LYS A 68 -5.91 -0.89 -10.57
N TYR A 69 -4.73 -0.26 -10.43
CA TYR A 69 -3.89 0.12 -11.56
C TYR A 69 -3.62 -1.06 -12.51
N LEU A 70 -3.34 -2.26 -11.98
CA LEU A 70 -3.13 -3.45 -12.80
C LEU A 70 -4.42 -3.96 -13.44
N LEU A 71 -5.51 -3.97 -12.68
CA LEU A 71 -6.80 -4.42 -13.21
C LEU A 71 -7.26 -3.55 -14.38
N ASP A 72 -7.19 -2.23 -14.22
CA ASP A 72 -7.56 -1.26 -15.27
C ASP A 72 -6.65 -1.36 -16.51
N ARG A 73 -5.36 -1.65 -16.30
CA ARG A 73 -4.39 -1.73 -17.38
C ARG A 73 -4.53 -3.00 -18.22
N PHE A 74 -4.83 -4.13 -17.60
CA PHE A 74 -4.72 -5.42 -18.25
C PHE A 74 -6.04 -6.15 -18.43
N SER A 75 -7.10 -5.80 -17.71
CA SER A 75 -8.40 -6.45 -17.76
C SER A 75 -9.45 -5.60 -18.48
N THR A 76 -10.49 -6.25 -18.98
CA THR A 76 -11.68 -5.57 -19.53
C THR A 76 -12.70 -5.19 -18.45
N LEU A 77 -12.50 -5.63 -17.21
CA LEU A 77 -13.35 -5.25 -16.08
C LEU A 77 -13.10 -3.79 -15.70
N THR A 78 -14.17 -3.08 -15.42
CA THR A 78 -14.07 -1.76 -14.80
C THR A 78 -13.87 -1.90 -13.29
N SER A 79 -13.22 -0.90 -12.67
CA SER A 79 -13.02 -0.94 -11.22
C SER A 79 -13.02 0.43 -10.55
N ASP A 80 -13.41 0.45 -9.27
CA ASP A 80 -13.31 1.63 -8.40
C ASP A 80 -12.67 1.28 -7.07
N VAL A 81 -11.95 2.25 -6.49
CA VAL A 81 -11.44 2.15 -5.11
C VAL A 81 -12.19 3.16 -4.25
N LEU A 82 -12.85 2.68 -3.20
CA LEU A 82 -13.68 3.47 -2.31
C LEU A 82 -13.33 3.21 -0.85
N THR A 83 -13.63 4.17 0.01
CA THR A 83 -13.69 3.91 1.46
C THR A 83 -14.98 3.13 1.78
N GLY A 84 -15.05 2.53 2.97
CA GLY A 84 -16.25 1.81 3.38
C GLY A 84 -17.49 2.68 3.40
N TYR A 85 -17.38 3.90 3.93
CA TYR A 85 -18.48 4.87 3.94
C TYR A 85 -18.83 5.36 2.54
N ASP A 86 -17.83 5.60 1.67
CA ASP A 86 -18.09 6.01 0.29
C ASP A 86 -18.93 4.97 -0.46
N LEU A 87 -18.59 3.68 -0.37
CA LEU A 87 -19.41 2.64 -1.00
C LEU A 87 -20.84 2.65 -0.48
N THR A 88 -20.99 2.75 0.85
CA THR A 88 -22.31 2.69 1.50
C THR A 88 -23.17 3.90 1.16
N TRP A 89 -22.61 5.12 1.26
CA TRP A 89 -23.40 6.35 1.09
C TRP A 89 -23.59 6.78 -0.35
N ARG A 90 -22.60 6.55 -1.23
CA ARG A 90 -22.78 6.76 -2.67
C ARG A 90 -23.77 5.76 -3.26
N ASN A 91 -23.86 4.56 -2.67
CA ASN A 91 -24.76 3.50 -3.11
C ASN A 91 -24.81 3.37 -4.64
N PRO A 92 -23.68 3.08 -5.30
CA PRO A 92 -23.61 3.16 -6.74
C PRO A 92 -24.65 2.25 -7.42
N PRO A 93 -25.39 2.73 -8.45
CA PRO A 93 -26.42 1.91 -9.10
C PRO A 93 -25.92 0.61 -9.70
N ARG A 94 -24.62 0.52 -9.99
CA ARG A 94 -23.97 -0.68 -10.53
C ARG A 94 -23.75 -1.76 -9.46
N LEU A 95 -23.76 -1.40 -8.16
CA LEU A 95 -23.54 -2.35 -7.07
C LEU A 95 -24.65 -3.39 -7.03
N GLY A 96 -24.37 -4.63 -7.40
CA GLY A 96 -25.35 -5.70 -7.54
C GLY A 96 -24.74 -7.05 -7.90
N PRO A 97 -25.56 -8.00 -8.39
CA PRO A 97 -25.13 -9.38 -8.63
C PRO A 97 -23.95 -9.55 -9.61
N ASP A 98 -23.79 -8.62 -10.57
CA ASP A 98 -22.71 -8.65 -11.56
C ASP A 98 -21.45 -7.96 -11.09
N THR A 99 -21.37 -7.61 -9.80
CA THR A 99 -20.22 -6.93 -9.20
C THR A 99 -19.60 -7.72 -8.06
N TRP A 100 -18.28 -7.64 -7.98
CA TRP A 100 -17.51 -8.17 -6.86
C TRP A 100 -16.97 -7.04 -5.99
N VAL A 101 -16.93 -7.28 -4.69
CA VAL A 101 -16.42 -6.29 -3.72
C VAL A 101 -15.31 -6.92 -2.90
N PHE A 102 -14.08 -6.45 -3.14
CA PHE A 102 -12.94 -6.81 -2.31
C PHE A 102 -12.85 -5.83 -1.13
N LEU A 103 -12.88 -6.35 0.08
CA LEU A 103 -12.81 -5.54 1.30
C LEU A 103 -11.54 -5.90 2.07
N THR A 104 -10.68 -4.92 2.30
CA THR A 104 -9.45 -5.15 3.06
C THR A 104 -9.46 -4.38 4.38
N SER A 105 -9.14 -5.10 5.45
CA SER A 105 -8.99 -4.54 6.79
C SER A 105 -8.02 -5.41 7.59
N TYR A 106 -7.00 -4.77 8.21
CA TYR A 106 -6.04 -5.48 9.04
C TYR A 106 -6.71 -6.18 10.22
N SER A 107 -7.55 -5.48 10.95
CA SER A 107 -8.31 -6.04 12.08
C SER A 107 -9.47 -6.94 11.64
N GLY A 108 -9.97 -6.75 10.41
CA GLY A 108 -11.19 -7.38 9.92
C GLY A 108 -12.47 -6.94 10.65
N ASN A 109 -12.39 -5.88 11.47
CA ASN A 109 -13.48 -5.34 12.29
C ASN A 109 -13.67 -3.82 12.12
N THR A 110 -12.98 -3.18 11.17
CA THR A 110 -13.13 -1.75 10.90
C THR A 110 -14.58 -1.46 10.55
N GLU A 111 -15.18 -0.56 11.32
CA GLU A 111 -16.65 -0.30 11.31
C GLU A 111 -17.21 -0.04 9.92
N ASP A 112 -16.63 0.91 9.21
CA ASP A 112 -17.11 1.31 7.88
C ASP A 112 -16.87 0.22 6.83
N THR A 113 -15.78 -0.56 6.94
CA THR A 113 -15.51 -1.69 6.06
C THR A 113 -16.51 -2.83 6.29
N VAL A 114 -16.88 -3.09 7.55
CA VAL A 114 -17.96 -4.05 7.90
C VAL A 114 -19.32 -3.57 7.42
N GLN A 115 -19.60 -2.27 7.55
CA GLN A 115 -20.83 -1.68 7.03
C GLN A 115 -20.89 -1.81 5.50
N ALA A 116 -19.80 -1.53 4.80
CA ALA A 116 -19.70 -1.71 3.35
C ALA A 116 -19.91 -3.16 2.92
N LEU A 117 -19.34 -4.13 3.66
CA LEU A 117 -19.58 -5.55 3.45
C LEU A 117 -21.09 -5.89 3.48
N ARG A 118 -21.76 -5.49 4.55
CA ARG A 118 -23.19 -5.76 4.74
C ARG A 118 -24.03 -5.06 3.67
N HIS A 119 -23.66 -3.83 3.31
CA HIS A 119 -24.32 -3.08 2.25
C HIS A 119 -24.15 -3.79 0.90
N ALA A 120 -22.94 -4.19 0.52
CA ALA A 120 -22.68 -4.92 -0.72
C ALA A 120 -23.51 -6.22 -0.80
N LYS A 121 -23.53 -7.01 0.28
CA LYS A 121 -24.35 -8.22 0.37
C LYS A 121 -25.83 -7.95 0.20
N SER A 122 -26.37 -6.86 0.79
CA SER A 122 -27.77 -6.48 0.65
C SER A 122 -28.18 -6.14 -0.80
N LYS A 123 -27.17 -5.81 -1.65
CA LYS A 123 -27.35 -5.55 -3.07
C LYS A 123 -27.14 -6.80 -3.94
N GLY A 124 -26.78 -7.92 -3.35
CA GLY A 124 -26.49 -9.16 -4.08
C GLY A 124 -25.09 -9.24 -4.67
N ALA A 125 -24.21 -8.29 -4.37
CA ALA A 125 -22.81 -8.32 -4.79
C ALA A 125 -22.05 -9.42 -4.03
N ARG A 126 -21.14 -10.12 -4.74
CA ARG A 126 -20.23 -11.08 -4.11
C ARG A 126 -19.12 -10.36 -3.35
N THR A 127 -18.83 -10.81 -2.13
CA THR A 127 -17.89 -10.16 -1.21
C THR A 127 -16.68 -11.03 -0.93
N ILE A 128 -15.48 -10.44 -1.06
CA ILE A 128 -14.20 -11.08 -0.79
C ILE A 128 -13.45 -10.28 0.28
N GLY A 129 -13.30 -10.85 1.48
CA GLY A 129 -12.55 -10.26 2.56
C GLY A 129 -11.05 -10.57 2.45
N ILE A 130 -10.18 -9.55 2.54
CA ILE A 130 -8.72 -9.70 2.67
C ILE A 130 -8.34 -9.23 4.07
N ILE A 131 -7.90 -10.14 4.93
CA ILE A 131 -7.83 -9.93 6.37
C ILE A 131 -6.59 -10.60 6.98
N LYS A 132 -6.15 -10.11 8.14
CA LYS A 132 -5.02 -10.74 8.85
C LYS A 132 -5.39 -12.14 9.31
N ARG A 133 -6.52 -12.31 10.01
CA ARG A 133 -6.95 -13.56 10.63
C ARG A 133 -8.45 -13.79 10.48
N ARG A 134 -8.86 -15.04 10.57
CA ARG A 134 -10.26 -15.47 10.41
C ARG A 134 -11.16 -15.21 11.61
N ASP A 135 -10.61 -14.84 12.77
CA ASP A 135 -11.36 -14.57 13.99
C ASP A 135 -12.00 -13.16 14.04
N CYS A 136 -12.46 -12.66 12.90
CA CYS A 136 -13.00 -11.32 12.72
C CYS A 136 -14.36 -11.32 12.01
N THR A 137 -15.04 -10.17 12.03
CA THR A 137 -16.36 -10.00 11.44
C THR A 137 -16.36 -10.18 9.92
N ILE A 138 -15.39 -9.59 9.22
CA ILE A 138 -15.29 -9.71 7.76
C ILE A 138 -15.11 -11.18 7.36
N ALA A 139 -14.30 -11.96 8.10
CA ALA A 139 -14.12 -13.37 7.79
C ALA A 139 -15.38 -14.20 7.95
N ARG A 140 -16.22 -13.87 8.93
CA ARG A 140 -17.48 -14.59 9.19
C ARG A 140 -18.59 -14.22 8.22
N GLU A 141 -18.61 -12.99 7.74
CA GLU A 141 -19.74 -12.46 6.97
C GLU A 141 -19.49 -12.38 5.45
N ALA A 142 -18.22 -12.29 5.00
CA ALA A 142 -17.90 -12.30 3.57
C ALA A 142 -18.17 -13.67 2.93
N ASP A 143 -18.48 -13.68 1.63
CA ASP A 143 -18.72 -14.94 0.88
C ASP A 143 -17.42 -15.73 0.70
N THR A 144 -16.29 -15.03 0.65
CA THR A 144 -14.95 -15.63 0.64
C THR A 144 -14.03 -14.78 1.52
N ALA A 145 -13.15 -15.43 2.28
CA ALA A 145 -12.13 -14.75 3.08
C ALA A 145 -10.74 -15.28 2.74
N ILE A 146 -9.84 -14.36 2.41
CA ILE A 146 -8.42 -14.59 2.18
C ILE A 146 -7.68 -14.04 3.39
N ASP A 147 -7.21 -14.91 4.24
CA ASP A 147 -6.38 -14.57 5.40
C ASP A 147 -4.91 -14.69 5.03
N TYR A 148 -4.07 -13.82 5.62
CA TYR A 148 -2.63 -13.83 5.35
C TYR A 148 -1.77 -14.07 6.60
N ASP A 149 -2.36 -14.18 7.77
CA ASP A 149 -1.76 -14.50 9.11
C ASP A 149 -0.36 -13.88 9.34
N SER A 150 -0.19 -12.64 8.94
CA SER A 150 1.06 -11.89 9.05
C SER A 150 0.79 -10.44 9.42
N THR A 151 1.82 -9.75 9.90
CA THR A 151 1.78 -8.30 10.11
C THR A 151 2.10 -7.50 8.84
N ALA A 152 2.44 -8.15 7.73
CA ALA A 152 2.74 -7.52 6.44
C ALA A 152 1.49 -6.95 5.73
N LEU A 153 0.80 -6.07 6.45
CA LEU A 153 -0.53 -5.49 6.16
C LEU A 153 -0.65 -4.73 4.83
N TYR A 154 0.47 -4.45 4.15
CA TYR A 154 0.46 -3.80 2.83
C TYR A 154 0.79 -4.80 1.72
N ILE A 155 1.89 -5.51 1.86
CA ILE A 155 2.45 -6.39 0.82
C ILE A 155 1.51 -7.57 0.50
N LEU A 156 0.95 -8.22 1.51
CA LEU A 156 0.15 -9.43 1.28
C LEU A 156 -1.25 -9.12 0.72
N PRO A 157 -1.98 -8.10 1.21
CA PRO A 157 -3.17 -7.62 0.50
C PRO A 157 -2.88 -7.14 -0.93
N LEU A 158 -1.76 -6.45 -1.15
CA LEU A 158 -1.33 -6.04 -2.49
C LEU A 158 -1.07 -7.25 -3.39
N ALA A 159 -0.35 -8.27 -2.90
CA ALA A 159 -0.11 -9.51 -3.63
C ALA A 159 -1.42 -10.23 -3.99
N THR A 160 -2.43 -10.20 -3.10
CA THR A 160 -3.76 -10.74 -3.38
C THR A 160 -4.39 -10.08 -4.61
N VAL A 161 -4.41 -8.75 -4.63
CA VAL A 161 -5.04 -8.02 -5.75
C VAL A 161 -4.22 -8.15 -7.03
N TYR A 162 -2.89 -8.16 -6.94
CA TYR A 162 -2.00 -8.39 -8.09
C TYR A 162 -2.22 -9.78 -8.70
N LEU A 163 -2.22 -10.83 -7.88
CA LEU A 163 -2.48 -12.18 -8.36
C LEU A 163 -3.85 -12.30 -9.03
N PHE A 164 -4.89 -11.71 -8.42
CA PHE A 164 -6.24 -11.71 -8.98
C PHE A 164 -6.28 -10.98 -10.33
N ALA A 165 -5.77 -9.75 -10.39
CA ALA A 165 -5.84 -8.90 -11.59
C ALA A 165 -5.02 -9.50 -12.76
N LEU A 166 -3.79 -9.97 -12.48
CA LEU A 166 -2.92 -10.53 -13.51
C LEU A 166 -3.43 -11.89 -14.00
N GLU A 167 -3.93 -12.75 -13.10
CA GLU A 167 -4.51 -14.04 -13.52
C GLU A 167 -5.79 -13.84 -14.33
N LEU A 168 -6.65 -12.90 -13.94
CA LEU A 168 -7.85 -12.54 -14.71
C LEU A 168 -7.47 -12.08 -16.12
N ALA A 169 -6.49 -11.19 -16.23
CA ALA A 169 -5.99 -10.71 -17.52
C ALA A 169 -5.43 -11.86 -18.39
N ARG A 170 -4.65 -12.78 -17.77
CA ARG A 170 -4.14 -13.97 -18.44
C ARG A 170 -5.27 -14.85 -18.98
N LEU A 171 -6.32 -15.07 -18.20
CA LEU A 171 -7.50 -15.84 -18.62
C LEU A 171 -8.30 -15.12 -19.71
N GLN A 172 -8.19 -13.81 -19.81
CA GLN A 172 -8.74 -12.99 -20.90
C GLN A 172 -7.84 -12.94 -22.15
N GLY A 173 -6.77 -13.75 -22.19
CA GLY A 173 -5.85 -13.87 -23.34
C GLY A 173 -4.69 -12.87 -23.36
N ARG A 174 -4.38 -12.23 -22.23
CA ARG A 174 -3.22 -11.32 -22.10
C ARG A 174 -1.98 -12.10 -21.68
N ASP A 175 -1.21 -12.59 -22.64
CA ASP A 175 0.01 -13.37 -22.38
C ASP A 175 1.16 -12.50 -21.84
N ASP A 176 1.11 -11.19 -22.10
CA ASP A 176 2.09 -10.20 -21.65
C ASP A 176 2.13 -10.01 -20.12
N VAL A 177 1.15 -10.51 -19.37
CA VAL A 177 1.16 -10.51 -17.90
C VAL A 177 1.90 -11.70 -17.27
N THR A 178 2.17 -12.76 -18.04
CA THR A 178 2.86 -13.96 -17.55
C THR A 178 4.26 -13.66 -16.97
N PRO A 179 5.09 -12.82 -17.61
CA PRO A 179 6.37 -12.40 -17.01
C PRO A 179 6.19 -11.70 -15.66
N ILE A 180 5.12 -10.90 -15.47
CA ILE A 180 4.86 -10.19 -14.21
C ILE A 180 4.52 -11.21 -13.11
N LEU A 181 3.65 -12.18 -13.39
CA LEU A 181 3.30 -13.27 -12.47
C LEU A 181 4.54 -14.08 -12.04
N ASN A 182 5.41 -14.39 -12.99
CA ASN A 182 6.65 -15.12 -12.72
C ASN A 182 7.62 -14.31 -11.85
N ARG A 183 7.73 -13.01 -12.11
CA ARG A 183 8.57 -12.11 -11.30
C ARG A 183 7.98 -11.86 -9.91
N LEU A 184 6.66 -11.81 -9.77
CA LEU A 184 6.01 -11.76 -8.45
C LEU A 184 6.30 -13.02 -7.63
N ALA A 185 6.25 -14.20 -8.26
CA ALA A 185 6.59 -15.46 -7.60
C ALA A 185 8.06 -15.53 -7.16
N ALA A 186 8.96 -14.87 -7.90
CA ALA A 186 10.40 -14.81 -7.61
C ALA A 186 10.80 -13.61 -6.70
N LEU A 187 9.84 -12.80 -6.24
CA LEU A 187 10.11 -11.57 -5.51
C LEU A 187 10.63 -11.74 -4.07
N PRO A 188 10.24 -12.79 -3.29
CA PRO A 188 10.63 -12.90 -1.90
C PRO A 188 12.14 -12.69 -1.62
N PRO A 189 13.08 -13.40 -2.26
CA PRO A 189 14.51 -13.20 -1.98
C PRO A 189 15.02 -11.81 -2.40
N VAL A 190 14.33 -11.14 -3.32
CA VAL A 190 14.66 -9.74 -3.67
C VAL A 190 14.38 -8.84 -2.49
N LEU A 191 13.23 -9.01 -1.81
CA LEU A 191 12.89 -8.20 -0.64
C LEU A 191 13.88 -8.39 0.51
N GLY A 192 14.39 -9.62 0.71
CA GLY A 192 15.45 -9.89 1.68
C GLY A 192 16.74 -9.14 1.36
N ARG A 193 17.19 -9.14 0.11
CA ARG A 193 18.37 -8.35 -0.33
C ARG A 193 18.13 -6.85 -0.11
N VAL A 194 17.01 -6.32 -0.59
CA VAL A 194 16.67 -4.89 -0.45
C VAL A 194 16.62 -4.48 1.03
N PHE A 195 16.16 -5.36 1.92
CA PHE A 195 16.17 -5.12 3.36
C PHE A 195 17.59 -4.88 3.89
N HIS A 196 18.53 -5.73 3.54
CA HIS A 196 19.93 -5.58 3.97
C HIS A 196 20.63 -4.37 3.35
N ASP A 197 20.38 -4.12 2.07
CA ASP A 197 21.09 -3.08 1.30
C ASP A 197 20.58 -1.66 1.61
N SER A 198 19.36 -1.52 2.15
CA SER A 198 18.71 -0.21 2.35
C SER A 198 19.05 0.47 3.67
N GLU A 199 19.49 -0.28 4.68
CA GLU A 199 19.61 0.21 6.07
C GLU A 199 20.54 1.41 6.19
N ALA A 200 21.76 1.33 5.65
CA ALA A 200 22.77 2.38 5.80
C ALA A 200 22.33 3.71 5.18
N ARG A 201 21.72 3.65 3.97
CA ARG A 201 21.18 4.85 3.32
C ARG A 201 20.03 5.46 4.11
N ALA A 202 19.13 4.63 4.63
CA ALA A 202 18.00 5.10 5.42
C ALA A 202 18.45 5.77 6.73
N ALA A 203 19.46 5.23 7.39
CA ALA A 203 20.07 5.83 8.58
C ALA A 203 20.66 7.22 8.30
N ALA A 204 21.36 7.38 7.17
CA ALA A 204 21.93 8.68 6.73
C ALA A 204 20.82 9.69 6.41
N LEU A 205 19.81 9.29 5.60
CA LEU A 205 18.67 10.14 5.24
C LEU A 205 17.87 10.57 6.47
N SER A 206 17.64 9.68 7.43
CA SER A 206 16.94 10.04 8.67
C SER A 206 17.68 11.07 9.52
N GLN A 207 19.01 11.14 9.43
CA GLN A 207 19.81 12.18 10.07
C GLN A 207 19.70 13.51 9.32
N GLU A 208 19.78 13.48 8.00
CA GLU A 208 19.69 14.67 7.15
C GLU A 208 18.30 15.34 7.26
N PHE A 209 17.25 14.56 7.40
CA PHE A 209 15.86 15.05 7.49
C PHE A 209 15.30 15.03 8.93
N ALA A 210 16.18 15.03 9.95
CA ALA A 210 15.74 14.92 11.35
C ALA A 210 14.92 16.12 11.86
N ASP A 211 15.05 17.28 11.22
CA ASP A 211 14.32 18.52 11.52
C ASP A 211 13.05 18.71 10.68
N SER A 212 12.74 17.77 9.79
CA SER A 212 11.54 17.83 8.95
C SER A 212 10.26 17.76 9.79
N SER A 213 9.36 18.72 9.57
CA SER A 213 8.02 18.72 10.16
C SER A 213 6.92 18.30 9.18
N LEU A 214 7.23 18.28 7.89
CA LEU A 214 6.34 17.91 6.80
C LEU A 214 7.15 17.23 5.69
N LEU A 215 6.70 16.08 5.24
CA LEU A 215 7.23 15.37 4.06
C LEU A 215 6.15 15.28 2.98
N TYR A 216 6.44 15.80 1.81
CA TYR A 216 5.65 15.54 0.61
C TYR A 216 6.12 14.25 -0.02
N VAL A 217 5.19 13.35 -0.39
CA VAL A 217 5.53 12.12 -1.11
C VAL A 217 4.91 12.18 -2.50
N ILE A 218 5.76 12.12 -3.52
CA ILE A 218 5.36 12.31 -4.91
C ILE A 218 5.59 11.01 -5.69
N ALA A 219 4.58 10.56 -6.41
CA ALA A 219 4.65 9.35 -7.22
C ALA A 219 3.59 9.34 -8.33
N ALA A 220 3.80 8.45 -9.31
CA ALA A 220 2.85 8.19 -10.38
C ALA A 220 2.56 6.69 -10.52
N GLY A 221 1.52 6.36 -11.29
CA GLY A 221 1.20 4.98 -11.66
C GLY A 221 1.01 4.04 -10.48
N PRO A 222 1.62 2.84 -10.53
CA PRO A 222 1.44 1.83 -9.48
C PRO A 222 2.01 2.26 -8.12
N LEU A 223 2.92 3.26 -8.10
CA LEU A 223 3.56 3.76 -6.88
C LEU A 223 2.71 4.78 -6.12
N TYR A 224 1.65 5.32 -6.72
CA TYR A 224 0.81 6.33 -6.04
C TYR A 224 0.18 5.80 -4.75
N GLY A 225 -0.30 4.55 -4.74
CA GLY A 225 -0.82 3.92 -3.53
C GLY A 225 0.23 3.82 -2.41
N LEU A 226 1.46 3.48 -2.75
CA LEU A 226 2.56 3.44 -1.78
C LEU A 226 2.89 4.83 -1.23
N ALA A 227 2.92 5.85 -2.09
CA ALA A 227 3.12 7.24 -1.68
C ALA A 227 2.02 7.71 -0.71
N TYR A 228 0.76 7.42 -1.03
CA TYR A 228 -0.37 7.69 -0.14
C TYR A 228 -0.19 7.03 1.23
N LYS A 229 0.16 5.72 1.24
CA LYS A 229 0.39 5.00 2.49
C LYS A 229 1.42 5.69 3.37
N PHE A 230 2.58 6.04 2.81
CA PHE A 230 3.64 6.64 3.61
C PHE A 230 3.30 8.06 4.05
N ALA A 231 2.79 8.90 3.17
CA ALA A 231 2.44 10.27 3.50
C ALA A 231 1.32 10.36 4.55
N LEU A 232 0.19 9.71 4.31
CA LEU A 232 -1.03 9.94 5.11
C LEU A 232 -1.23 8.93 6.24
N THR A 233 -0.44 7.85 6.29
CA THR A 233 -0.52 6.91 7.41
C THR A 233 0.82 6.77 8.12
N VAL A 234 1.83 6.20 7.47
CA VAL A 234 3.07 5.78 8.14
C VAL A 234 3.83 6.96 8.77
N PHE A 235 4.05 8.06 8.05
CA PHE A 235 4.76 9.21 8.61
C PHE A 235 3.98 9.87 9.75
N MET A 236 2.66 9.98 9.61
CA MET A 236 1.80 10.57 10.65
C MET A 236 1.67 9.66 11.87
N GLU A 237 1.62 8.36 11.69
CA GLU A 237 1.45 7.39 12.79
C GLU A 237 2.76 7.05 13.50
N ASN A 238 3.85 6.87 12.75
CA ASN A 238 5.11 6.34 13.27
C ASN A 238 6.16 7.41 13.56
N ILE A 239 6.32 8.44 12.71
CA ILE A 239 7.23 9.56 12.95
C ILE A 239 6.48 10.71 13.65
N ARG A 240 5.16 10.79 13.47
CA ARG A 240 4.27 11.83 14.02
C ARG A 240 4.57 13.22 13.47
N ILE A 241 4.94 13.28 12.21
CA ILE A 241 5.10 14.52 11.43
C ILE A 241 3.97 14.62 10.39
N HIS A 242 3.77 15.81 9.82
CA HIS A 242 2.84 15.97 8.72
C HIS A 242 3.31 15.23 7.47
N GLY A 243 2.36 14.69 6.71
CA GLY A 243 2.62 14.09 5.42
C GLY A 243 1.60 14.55 4.40
N SER A 244 2.01 14.72 3.16
CA SER A 244 1.14 15.07 2.04
C SER A 244 1.52 14.23 0.83
N VAL A 245 0.53 13.72 0.11
CA VAL A 245 0.75 12.97 -1.13
C VAL A 245 0.37 13.82 -2.33
N ILE A 246 1.21 13.80 -3.36
CA ILE A 246 0.97 14.52 -4.62
C ILE A 246 1.18 13.53 -5.76
N ALA A 247 0.19 13.40 -6.65
CA ALA A 247 0.39 12.69 -7.89
C ALA A 247 1.34 13.46 -8.80
N SER A 248 2.26 12.79 -9.46
CA SER A 248 3.32 13.45 -10.23
C SER A 248 2.80 14.32 -11.37
N ASP A 249 1.68 13.95 -11.98
CA ASP A 249 0.99 14.72 -13.02
C ASP A 249 0.30 15.97 -12.48
N GLU A 250 -0.18 15.93 -11.23
CA GLU A 250 -0.79 17.07 -10.54
C GLU A 250 0.24 18.05 -9.97
N PHE A 251 1.52 17.64 -9.85
CA PHE A 251 2.57 18.47 -9.24
C PHE A 251 2.68 19.86 -9.89
N ARG A 252 2.54 19.92 -11.21
CA ARG A 252 2.62 21.18 -11.98
C ARG A 252 1.35 22.05 -11.93
N GLN A 253 0.23 21.54 -11.40
CA GLN A 253 -1.07 22.23 -11.45
C GLN A 253 -1.30 23.23 -10.31
N GLY A 254 -0.48 23.16 -9.29
CA GLY A 254 -0.54 24.07 -8.13
C GLY A 254 0.60 23.82 -7.15
N PRO A 255 0.90 22.56 -6.80
CA PRO A 255 1.94 22.27 -5.81
C PRO A 255 3.32 22.86 -6.10
N VAL A 256 3.68 23.01 -7.38
CA VAL A 256 4.97 23.61 -7.79
C VAL A 256 5.11 25.06 -7.35
N GLU A 257 4.03 25.82 -7.22
CA GLU A 257 4.05 27.23 -6.83
C GLU A 257 4.50 27.45 -5.37
N MET A 258 4.34 26.44 -4.49
CA MET A 258 4.82 26.55 -3.11
C MET A 258 6.35 26.71 -3.02
N LEU A 259 7.08 26.32 -4.06
CA LEU A 259 8.55 26.36 -4.10
C LEU A 259 9.11 27.78 -4.24
N ASP A 260 8.27 28.80 -4.50
CA ASP A 260 8.71 30.19 -4.66
C ASP A 260 9.19 30.80 -3.34
N ARG A 261 8.48 30.55 -2.24
CA ARG A 261 8.72 31.24 -0.96
C ARG A 261 9.13 30.32 0.19
N GLN A 262 8.78 29.06 0.13
CA GLN A 262 9.02 28.14 1.23
C GLN A 262 9.91 26.99 0.79
N GLY A 263 10.82 26.60 1.67
CA GLY A 263 11.52 25.33 1.54
C GLY A 263 10.56 24.16 1.68
N ALA A 264 10.89 23.05 1.06
CA ALA A 264 10.11 21.84 1.15
C ALA A 264 11.01 20.60 1.25
N ASP A 265 10.55 19.62 2.01
CA ASP A 265 11.17 18.30 2.07
C ASP A 265 10.31 17.32 1.26
N MET A 266 10.88 16.73 0.23
CA MET A 266 10.15 15.92 -0.74
C MET A 266 10.75 14.53 -0.90
N VAL A 267 9.90 13.53 -0.90
CA VAL A 267 10.23 12.13 -1.16
C VAL A 267 9.62 11.74 -2.51
N PHE A 268 10.44 11.35 -3.46
CA PHE A 268 10.00 10.89 -4.77
C PHE A 268 10.13 9.38 -4.87
N LEU A 269 9.05 8.72 -5.30
CA LEU A 269 9.07 7.31 -5.68
C LEU A 269 9.09 7.24 -7.21
N LEU A 270 10.26 6.90 -7.75
CA LEU A 270 10.52 6.94 -9.17
C LEU A 270 10.49 5.53 -9.76
N GLY A 271 9.44 5.22 -10.52
CA GLY A 271 9.27 3.96 -11.22
C GLY A 271 10.21 3.81 -12.42
N THR A 272 10.20 2.62 -13.03
CA THR A 272 10.83 2.33 -14.33
C THR A 272 9.80 1.95 -15.40
N ASP A 273 8.51 2.11 -15.07
CA ASP A 273 7.40 1.99 -16.01
C ASP A 273 7.18 3.29 -16.82
N GLU A 274 6.15 3.32 -17.64
CA GLU A 274 5.84 4.44 -18.55
C GLU A 274 5.54 5.75 -17.82
N THR A 275 5.24 5.69 -16.52
CA THR A 275 4.94 6.89 -15.72
C THR A 275 6.18 7.60 -15.21
N ARG A 276 7.38 7.01 -15.40
CA ARG A 276 8.66 7.54 -14.93
C ARG A 276 8.90 9.00 -15.32
N ASP A 277 8.64 9.35 -16.58
CA ASP A 277 8.91 10.69 -17.12
C ASP A 277 8.17 11.80 -16.34
N MET A 278 6.94 11.54 -15.90
CA MET A 278 6.19 12.52 -15.11
C MET A 278 6.85 12.81 -13.76
N THR A 279 7.28 11.78 -13.06
CA THR A 279 7.97 11.93 -11.77
C THR A 279 9.36 12.53 -11.95
N GLN A 280 10.08 12.14 -13.00
CA GLN A 280 11.40 12.69 -13.31
C GLN A 280 11.35 14.20 -13.58
N ARG A 281 10.37 14.69 -14.34
CA ARG A 281 10.17 16.12 -14.58
C ARG A 281 9.92 16.90 -13.28
N ALA A 282 9.15 16.34 -12.35
CA ALA A 282 8.95 16.96 -11.05
C ALA A 282 10.29 17.04 -10.27
N ILE A 283 11.08 15.98 -10.28
CA ILE A 283 12.41 15.94 -9.68
C ILE A 283 13.32 17.01 -10.29
N ASP A 284 13.36 17.14 -11.60
CA ASP A 284 14.22 18.09 -12.31
C ASP A 284 13.87 19.56 -11.96
N VAL A 285 12.58 19.85 -11.84
CA VAL A 285 12.12 21.18 -11.40
C VAL A 285 12.56 21.49 -9.98
N VAL A 286 12.42 20.57 -9.03
CA VAL A 286 12.76 20.82 -7.63
C VAL A 286 14.26 20.86 -7.39
N ARG A 287 15.04 20.05 -8.10
CA ARG A 287 16.53 20.06 -8.01
C ARG A 287 17.17 21.39 -8.45
N ALA A 288 16.45 22.18 -9.25
CA ALA A 288 16.88 23.52 -9.63
C ALA A 288 16.66 24.55 -8.49
N ARG A 289 16.12 24.16 -7.33
CA ARG A 289 15.80 25.01 -6.20
C ARG A 289 16.68 24.69 -5.00
N GLU A 290 17.40 25.69 -4.47
CA GLU A 290 18.31 25.52 -3.33
C GLU A 290 17.58 25.30 -1.99
N ASN A 291 16.31 25.70 -1.92
CA ASN A 291 15.48 25.60 -0.72
C ASN A 291 14.66 24.29 -0.62
N VAL A 292 14.89 23.32 -1.52
CA VAL A 292 14.18 22.05 -1.51
C VAL A 292 15.15 20.90 -1.24
N ARG A 293 14.88 20.12 -0.19
CA ARG A 293 15.59 18.86 0.06
C ARG A 293 14.81 17.69 -0.54
N THR A 294 15.51 16.77 -1.18
CA THR A 294 14.87 15.67 -1.88
C THR A 294 15.43 14.32 -1.49
N ILE A 295 14.55 13.36 -1.24
CA ILE A 295 14.84 11.92 -1.19
C ILE A 295 14.26 11.29 -2.45
N VAL A 296 15.07 10.60 -3.24
CA VAL A 296 14.59 9.86 -4.41
C VAL A 296 14.83 8.38 -4.20
N TYR A 297 13.76 7.60 -4.17
CA TYR A 297 13.81 6.14 -4.23
C TYR A 297 13.55 5.73 -5.67
N ASP A 298 14.60 5.29 -6.37
CA ASP A 298 14.57 4.98 -7.80
C ASP A 298 14.53 3.46 -8.02
N MET A 299 13.56 2.99 -8.78
CA MET A 299 13.50 1.58 -9.20
C MET A 299 14.62 1.17 -10.15
N ALA A 300 15.34 2.12 -10.76
CA ALA A 300 16.52 1.82 -11.54
C ALA A 300 17.67 1.21 -10.70
N ASP A 301 17.64 1.40 -9.37
CA ASP A 301 18.57 0.72 -8.45
C ASP A 301 18.30 -0.80 -8.36
N TYR A 302 17.18 -1.28 -8.89
CA TYR A 302 16.73 -2.68 -8.84
C TYR A 302 16.39 -3.23 -10.23
N PRO A 303 17.39 -3.34 -11.16
CA PRO A 303 17.15 -3.63 -12.58
C PRO A 303 16.55 -5.03 -12.84
N ASP A 304 16.70 -5.96 -11.90
CA ASP A 304 16.16 -7.31 -12.02
C ASP A 304 14.67 -7.41 -11.68
N VAL A 305 14.06 -6.32 -11.18
CA VAL A 305 12.64 -6.28 -10.78
C VAL A 305 11.80 -5.77 -11.93
N HIS A 306 10.66 -6.43 -12.17
CA HIS A 306 9.69 -5.93 -13.14
C HIS A 306 9.13 -4.58 -12.68
N PRO A 307 9.03 -3.55 -13.56
CA PRO A 307 8.61 -2.19 -13.19
C PRO A 307 7.31 -2.12 -12.37
N LEU A 308 6.32 -2.92 -12.71
CA LEU A 308 5.03 -2.93 -12.01
C LEU A 308 5.07 -3.55 -10.60
N LEU A 309 6.18 -4.16 -10.20
CA LEU A 309 6.40 -4.66 -8.83
C LEU A 309 7.08 -3.62 -7.92
N ALA A 310 7.29 -2.41 -8.40
CA ALA A 310 7.89 -1.31 -7.65
C ALA A 310 7.27 -1.06 -6.26
N PRO A 311 5.93 -1.12 -6.05
CA PRO A 311 5.35 -0.91 -4.72
C PRO A 311 5.80 -1.92 -3.66
N PHE A 312 6.14 -3.14 -4.06
CA PHE A 312 6.67 -4.17 -3.16
C PHE A 312 8.10 -3.84 -2.71
N VAL A 313 8.93 -3.37 -3.64
CA VAL A 313 10.36 -3.15 -3.41
C VAL A 313 10.60 -1.85 -2.65
N LEU A 314 10.02 -0.74 -3.11
CA LEU A 314 10.25 0.58 -2.50
C LEU A 314 9.62 0.74 -1.11
N LEU A 315 8.71 -0.14 -0.72
CA LEU A 315 8.21 -0.20 0.66
C LEU A 315 9.36 -0.43 1.66
N VAL A 316 10.34 -1.25 1.31
CA VAL A 316 11.41 -1.68 2.23
C VAL A 316 12.31 -0.52 2.66
N PRO A 317 12.94 0.25 1.75
CA PRO A 317 13.76 1.40 2.14
C PRO A 317 12.96 2.51 2.81
N LEU A 318 11.69 2.68 2.46
CA LEU A 318 10.79 3.63 3.13
C LEU A 318 10.49 3.22 4.58
N GLN A 319 10.31 1.93 4.85
CA GLN A 319 10.15 1.44 6.22
C GLN A 319 11.43 1.67 7.05
N TRP A 320 12.60 1.40 6.49
CA TRP A 320 13.86 1.69 7.16
C TRP A 320 14.03 3.18 7.50
N PHE A 321 13.74 4.06 6.54
CA PHE A 321 13.73 5.51 6.78
C PHE A 321 12.79 5.89 7.94
N THR A 322 11.58 5.33 7.93
CA THR A 322 10.57 5.56 8.97
C THR A 322 11.07 5.14 10.35
N VAL A 323 11.66 3.94 10.45
CA VAL A 323 12.19 3.40 11.72
C VAL A 323 13.27 4.32 12.28
N TYR A 324 14.29 4.64 11.48
CA TYR A 324 15.37 5.51 11.92
C TYR A 324 14.87 6.91 12.30
N SER A 325 13.94 7.48 11.54
CA SER A 325 13.34 8.79 11.83
C SER A 325 12.53 8.77 13.13
N ALA A 326 11.72 7.73 13.35
CA ALA A 326 10.95 7.57 14.58
C ALA A 326 11.85 7.44 15.82
N LEU A 327 12.88 6.59 15.74
CA LEU A 327 13.83 6.41 16.85
C LEU A 327 14.59 7.71 17.18
N ARG A 328 14.98 8.50 16.17
CA ARG A 328 15.60 9.82 16.37
C ARG A 328 14.66 10.84 16.98
N ALA A 329 13.37 10.77 16.66
CA ALA A 329 12.32 11.58 17.26
C ALA A 329 11.93 11.11 18.68
N GLY A 330 12.62 10.10 19.26
CA GLY A 330 12.34 9.57 20.59
C GLY A 330 11.13 8.64 20.66
N ILE A 331 10.65 8.15 19.53
CA ILE A 331 9.54 7.19 19.46
C ILE A 331 10.15 5.78 19.40
N HIS A 332 10.27 5.14 20.56
CA HIS A 332 10.95 3.84 20.69
C HIS A 332 10.00 2.65 20.52
N ASP A 333 8.71 2.84 20.72
CA ASP A 333 7.67 1.84 20.48
C ASP A 333 6.87 2.21 19.24
N LEU A 334 7.20 1.57 18.11
CA LEU A 334 6.57 1.82 16.80
C LEU A 334 5.12 1.29 16.75
N ASP A 335 4.76 0.35 17.61
CA ASP A 335 3.43 -0.24 17.65
C ASP A 335 2.46 0.57 18.50
N GLN A 336 2.99 1.51 19.31
CA GLN A 336 2.18 2.37 20.14
C GLN A 336 1.39 3.39 19.31
N ARG A 337 0.06 3.35 19.47
CA ARG A 337 -0.84 4.38 18.95
C ARG A 337 -1.24 5.33 20.06
N VAL A 338 -1.27 6.65 19.73
CA VAL A 338 -1.65 7.70 20.71
C VAL A 338 -3.16 7.82 20.81
N PHE A 339 -3.85 7.84 19.67
CA PHE A 339 -5.30 8.04 19.59
C PHE A 339 -6.04 6.85 18.98
N MET A 340 -5.48 6.24 17.92
CA MET A 340 -6.12 5.13 17.22
C MET A 340 -6.31 3.93 18.15
N GLY A 341 -7.47 3.28 18.06
CA GLY A 341 -7.83 2.13 18.89
C GLY A 341 -8.08 2.45 20.36
N ARG A 342 -8.10 3.73 20.75
CA ARG A 342 -8.40 4.14 22.12
C ARG A 342 -9.84 4.52 22.27
N ARG A 343 -10.45 4.14 23.40
CA ARG A 343 -11.85 4.48 23.78
C ARG A 343 -12.12 5.99 23.84
N LEU A 344 -11.09 6.83 23.92
CA LEU A 344 -11.21 8.29 23.97
C LEU A 344 -11.93 8.88 22.75
N LEU A 345 -11.86 8.21 21.60
CA LEU A 345 -12.51 8.62 20.36
C LEU A 345 -13.74 7.76 20.03
N ALA A 346 -14.00 6.71 20.83
CA ALA A 346 -15.14 5.83 20.62
C ALA A 346 -16.44 6.49 21.08
N ARG A 347 -17.46 6.42 20.23
CA ARG A 347 -18.85 6.74 20.60
C ARG A 347 -19.65 5.44 20.62
N GLY A 348 -20.11 5.03 21.81
CA GLY A 348 -20.84 3.79 21.98
C GLY A 348 -19.94 2.55 21.98
N GLU A 349 -20.42 1.43 21.42
CA GLU A 349 -19.70 0.16 21.35
C GLU A 349 -18.72 0.08 20.15
N ALA A 350 -18.90 0.95 19.17
CA ALA A 350 -18.01 1.03 18.00
C ALA A 350 -16.70 1.71 18.36
N THR A 351 -15.59 1.10 18.02
CA THR A 351 -14.27 1.70 18.13
C THR A 351 -13.90 2.39 16.82
N TRP A 352 -13.62 3.67 16.90
CA TRP A 352 -12.86 4.33 15.84
C TRP A 352 -11.48 3.65 15.75
N PRO A 353 -11.04 3.32 14.54
CA PRO A 353 -9.78 2.58 14.36
C PRO A 353 -8.60 3.25 14.99
#